data_bfd77aaf6e6499fd60559b8e56929907
#
_entry.id   bfd77aaf6e6499fd60559b8e56929907
#
_cell.length_a   1.000
_cell.length_b   1.000
_cell.length_c   1.000
_cell.angle_alpha   90.00
_cell.angle_beta   90.00
_cell.angle_gamma   90.00
#
_symmetry.space_group_name_H-M   'P 1'
#
loop_
_entity.id
_entity.type
_entity.pdbx_description
1 polymer ?
#
loop_
_entity_poly.entity_id
_entity_poly.type
_entity_poly.pdbx_seq_one_letter_code
_entity_poly.pdbx_strand_id
1 'polypeptide(L)'
;MIVKIKQIQMKYILLCLSISFSSLLGNAQQKVVNIESQVKQPQNENHALKRKVAIARFSNETEYGKGIFYSKANDKMGKQALDILSTKLAASNKFILLERSDMDTIVAELKKSGNDESQKIGADYLIVGSITEFGRKDIGESKVFSRSVKQIVEAGVSIRLIDVSTGQIVYSEEAKGEAETTDRTVMGLGQKADYDATLSDKAISAAISKLVENIINNCTNRPWKSYFLSDDNDGIIISGGKSQGLKLGDIYEVVQKGKSIRNPQTGMNIELPGKSVGKVKIDFTGGDTPQNEFSMVSFTEGSIDKQNINNYYIKEIR
;
A
#
# COMPACT_ATOMS: atom_id res chain seq x y z
N MET A 1 68.09 28.73 -27.63
CA MET A 1 67.68 30.14 -27.62
C MET A 1 66.17 30.37 -27.69
N ILE A 2 65.40 29.47 -28.28
CA ILE A 2 63.92 29.59 -28.50
C ILE A 2 63.13 29.29 -27.21
N VAL A 3 63.58 28.46 -26.28
CA VAL A 3 62.88 28.06 -25.02
C VAL A 3 62.88 29.19 -23.99
N LYS A 4 63.91 30.06 -23.93
CA LYS A 4 63.98 31.19 -23.02
C LYS A 4 62.98 32.35 -23.38
N ILE A 5 62.69 32.51 -24.66
CA ILE A 5 61.76 33.55 -25.15
C ILE A 5 60.31 33.20 -24.78
N LYS A 6 59.92 31.94 -24.81
CA LYS A 6 58.55 31.46 -24.41
C LYS A 6 58.27 31.63 -22.93
N GLN A 7 59.28 31.52 -22.07
CA GLN A 7 59.09 31.71 -20.61
C GLN A 7 58.92 33.18 -20.23
N ILE A 8 59.53 34.10 -20.96
CA ILE A 8 59.42 35.52 -20.73
C ILE A 8 58.03 36.02 -21.17
N GLN A 9 57.52 35.57 -22.30
CA GLN A 9 56.18 35.93 -22.79
C GLN A 9 55.07 35.44 -21.84
N MET A 10 55.24 34.27 -21.22
CA MET A 10 54.24 33.70 -20.30
C MET A 10 54.19 34.45 -18.97
N LYS A 11 55.32 35.04 -18.51
CA LYS A 11 55.39 35.89 -17.32
C LYS A 11 54.67 37.25 -17.49
N TYR A 12 54.74 37.85 -18.70
CA TYR A 12 54.08 39.12 -18.97
C TYR A 12 52.57 38.95 -19.18
N ILE A 13 52.12 37.84 -19.71
CA ILE A 13 50.65 37.52 -19.82
C ILE A 13 50.05 37.28 -18.43
N LEU A 14 50.74 36.68 -17.50
CA LEU A 14 50.29 36.49 -16.10
C LEU A 14 50.31 37.82 -15.33
N LEU A 15 51.24 38.74 -15.65
CA LEU A 15 51.35 40.05 -14.96
C LEU A 15 50.25 41.03 -15.49
N CYS A 16 49.88 40.98 -16.74
CA CYS A 16 48.80 41.80 -17.27
C CYS A 16 47.39 41.35 -16.83
N LEU A 17 47.19 40.07 -16.51
CA LEU A 17 45.91 39.59 -15.94
C LEU A 17 45.72 39.94 -14.47
N SER A 18 46.78 40.28 -13.72
CA SER A 18 46.67 40.65 -12.33
C SER A 18 46.41 42.15 -12.07
N ILE A 19 46.60 43.01 -13.13
CA ILE A 19 46.41 44.47 -12.99
C ILE A 19 45.00 44.89 -13.44
N SER A 20 44.28 44.08 -14.20
CA SER A 20 42.92 44.42 -14.65
C SER A 20 41.80 43.93 -13.70
N PHE A 21 42.14 43.30 -12.57
CA PHE A 21 41.16 42.79 -11.59
C PHE A 21 41.02 43.65 -10.33
N SER A 22 41.76 44.76 -10.21
CA SER A 22 41.78 45.59 -8.99
C SER A 22 40.97 46.87 -9.06
N SER A 23 40.14 47.10 -10.09
CA SER A 23 39.33 48.32 -10.22
C SER A 23 37.82 48.11 -10.24
N LEU A 24 37.32 46.95 -9.76
CA LEU A 24 35.88 46.68 -9.62
C LEU A 24 35.50 46.23 -8.17
N LEU A 25 36.13 46.87 -7.16
CA LEU A 25 35.68 46.79 -5.78
C LEU A 25 34.89 48.07 -5.45
N GLY A 26 33.74 48.21 -6.12
CA GLY A 26 32.69 49.11 -5.66
C GLY A 26 31.91 48.48 -4.53
N ASN A 27 31.82 49.20 -3.42
CA ASN A 27 31.06 48.94 -2.20
C ASN A 27 29.91 47.95 -2.30
N ALA A 28 30.16 46.66 -2.06
CA ALA A 28 29.19 45.73 -1.62
C ALA A 28 29.27 45.63 -0.11
N GLN A 29 28.39 46.31 0.62
CA GLN A 29 28.14 46.02 2.02
C GLN A 29 27.78 44.53 2.09
N GLN A 30 28.68 43.70 2.62
CA GLN A 30 28.39 42.36 3.03
C GLN A 30 27.34 42.44 4.15
N LYS A 31 26.07 42.22 3.76
CA LYS A 31 25.05 41.79 4.68
C LYS A 31 25.49 40.42 5.17
N VAL A 32 26.06 40.34 6.34
CA VAL A 32 26.29 39.07 7.05
C VAL A 32 24.90 38.48 7.26
N VAL A 33 24.48 37.63 6.34
CA VAL A 33 23.35 36.71 6.58
C VAL A 33 23.93 35.70 7.55
N ASN A 34 23.57 35.83 8.81
CA ASN A 34 23.67 34.74 9.76
C ASN A 34 22.88 33.58 9.17
N ILE A 35 23.56 32.68 8.50
CA ILE A 35 23.05 31.34 8.24
C ILE A 35 23.20 30.62 9.60
N GLU A 36 22.33 30.96 10.54
CA GLU A 36 21.92 29.97 11.51
C GLU A 36 21.41 28.80 10.65
N SER A 37 22.24 27.80 10.62
CA SER A 37 21.86 26.48 10.13
C SER A 37 20.54 26.13 10.82
N GLN A 38 19.41 26.42 10.16
CA GLN A 38 18.20 25.71 10.43
C GLN A 38 18.54 24.26 10.14
N VAL A 39 18.96 23.56 11.17
CA VAL A 39 18.82 22.11 11.23
C VAL A 39 17.33 21.90 11.03
N LYS A 40 16.92 21.69 9.78
CA LYS A 40 15.61 21.16 9.47
C LYS A 40 15.53 19.89 10.28
N GLN A 41 14.75 19.93 11.36
CA GLN A 41 14.28 18.69 11.97
C GLN A 41 13.77 17.84 10.81
N PRO A 42 14.11 16.56 10.73
CA PRO A 42 13.63 15.70 9.70
C PRO A 42 12.09 15.73 9.80
N GLN A 43 11.48 16.57 8.97
CA GLN A 43 10.05 16.52 8.76
C GLN A 43 9.85 15.19 8.06
N ASN A 44 9.12 14.27 8.72
CA ASN A 44 8.58 13.10 8.07
C ASN A 44 7.90 13.58 6.78
N GLU A 45 8.61 13.50 5.65
CA GLU A 45 7.93 13.55 4.37
C GLU A 45 6.86 12.48 4.47
N ASN A 46 5.60 12.84 4.29
CA ASN A 46 4.42 11.98 4.42
C ASN A 46 4.54 10.73 3.55
N HIS A 47 5.44 9.85 3.91
CA HIS A 47 5.60 8.51 3.34
C HIS A 47 4.58 7.64 4.06
N ALA A 48 3.39 7.51 3.44
CA ALA A 48 2.37 6.61 3.97
C ALA A 48 2.96 5.21 4.10
N LEU A 49 3.17 4.77 5.35
CA LEU A 49 3.69 3.44 5.64
C LEU A 49 2.72 2.37 5.13
N LYS A 50 3.27 1.34 4.50
CA LYS A 50 2.46 0.25 3.93
C LYS A 50 1.81 -0.57 5.04
N ARG A 51 0.53 -0.89 4.85
CA ARG A 51 -0.23 -1.81 5.71
C ARG A 51 -0.14 -3.22 5.15
N LYS A 52 -0.16 -4.21 6.03
CA LYS A 52 -0.28 -5.62 5.65
C LYS A 52 -1.75 -5.94 5.45
N VAL A 53 -2.14 -6.25 4.21
CA VAL A 53 -3.52 -6.48 3.82
C VAL A 53 -3.65 -7.87 3.21
N ALA A 54 -4.69 -8.60 3.57
CA ALA A 54 -5.03 -9.87 2.93
C ALA A 54 -6.46 -9.84 2.40
N ILE A 55 -6.71 -10.52 1.29
CA ILE A 55 -8.07 -10.76 0.80
C ILE A 55 -8.50 -12.11 1.37
N ALA A 56 -9.50 -12.10 2.26
CA ALA A 56 -9.95 -13.31 2.93
C ALA A 56 -10.82 -14.18 2.02
N ARG A 57 -11.71 -13.55 1.27
CA ARG A 57 -12.57 -14.21 0.28
C ARG A 57 -13.16 -13.19 -0.68
N PHE A 58 -13.55 -13.70 -1.85
CA PHE A 58 -14.42 -13.02 -2.79
C PHE A 58 -15.44 -14.04 -3.30
N SER A 59 -16.74 -13.71 -3.31
CA SER A 59 -17.80 -14.66 -3.64
C SER A 59 -18.80 -14.06 -4.63
N ASN A 60 -19.36 -14.90 -5.49
CA ASN A 60 -20.50 -14.53 -6.31
C ASN A 60 -21.81 -14.82 -5.54
N GLU A 61 -22.50 -13.78 -5.11
CA GLU A 61 -23.77 -13.89 -4.39
C GLU A 61 -24.98 -13.82 -5.35
N THR A 62 -24.76 -13.56 -6.65
CA THR A 62 -25.81 -13.52 -7.66
C THR A 62 -26.22 -14.93 -8.10
N GLU A 63 -27.38 -15.07 -8.74
CA GLU A 63 -27.80 -16.33 -9.37
C GLU A 63 -27.09 -16.58 -10.72
N TYR A 64 -26.47 -15.56 -11.28
CA TYR A 64 -25.75 -15.67 -12.56
C TYR A 64 -24.49 -16.54 -12.41
N GLY A 65 -24.30 -17.46 -13.35
CA GLY A 65 -23.17 -18.39 -13.32
C GLY A 65 -23.29 -19.54 -12.32
N LYS A 66 -24.38 -19.60 -11.55
CA LYS A 66 -24.69 -20.73 -10.67
C LYS A 66 -25.43 -21.80 -11.46
N GLY A 67 -24.69 -22.74 -12.06
CA GLY A 67 -25.24 -23.94 -12.68
C GLY A 67 -25.47 -25.07 -11.66
N ILE A 68 -26.00 -26.22 -12.14
CA ILE A 68 -26.28 -27.41 -11.32
C ILE A 68 -25.05 -27.92 -10.55
N PHE A 69 -23.84 -27.63 -11.02
CA PHE A 69 -22.56 -28.00 -10.41
C PHE A 69 -21.90 -26.86 -9.63
N TYR A 70 -22.62 -25.77 -9.35
CA TYR A 70 -22.09 -24.68 -8.56
C TYR A 70 -21.79 -25.14 -7.13
N SER A 71 -20.60 -24.85 -6.66
CA SER A 71 -20.24 -24.95 -5.25
C SER A 71 -19.36 -23.75 -4.89
N LYS A 72 -19.30 -23.38 -3.61
CA LYS A 72 -18.39 -22.30 -3.15
C LYS A 72 -16.92 -22.57 -3.52
N ALA A 73 -16.54 -23.85 -3.62
CA ALA A 73 -15.19 -24.22 -4.07
C ALA A 73 -14.96 -24.01 -5.57
N ASN A 74 -16.03 -23.93 -6.37
CA ASN A 74 -15.98 -23.76 -7.83
C ASN A 74 -16.61 -22.43 -8.26
N ASP A 75 -16.43 -21.38 -7.49
CA ASP A 75 -16.90 -20.03 -7.81
C ASP A 75 -15.92 -19.33 -8.75
N LYS A 76 -16.08 -19.52 -10.04
CA LYS A 76 -15.20 -18.94 -11.06
C LYS A 76 -15.24 -17.42 -11.07
N MET A 77 -16.44 -16.81 -10.93
CA MET A 77 -16.59 -15.36 -10.94
C MET A 77 -16.00 -14.73 -9.69
N GLY A 78 -16.21 -15.35 -8.52
CA GLY A 78 -15.59 -14.90 -7.28
C GLY A 78 -14.06 -14.97 -7.31
N LYS A 79 -13.49 -16.07 -7.85
CA LYS A 79 -12.05 -16.19 -8.07
C LYS A 79 -11.51 -15.09 -8.97
N GLN A 80 -12.16 -14.85 -10.09
CA GLN A 80 -11.76 -13.84 -11.05
C GLN A 80 -11.81 -12.43 -10.47
N ALA A 81 -12.85 -12.10 -9.71
CA ALA A 81 -12.96 -10.82 -9.01
C ALA A 81 -11.85 -10.66 -7.95
N LEU A 82 -11.48 -11.74 -7.25
CA LEU A 82 -10.35 -11.77 -6.33
C LEU A 82 -9.05 -11.46 -7.05
N ASP A 83 -8.77 -12.10 -8.19
CA ASP A 83 -7.56 -11.90 -8.97
C ASP A 83 -7.47 -10.45 -9.51
N ILE A 84 -8.59 -9.89 -9.98
CA ILE A 84 -8.66 -8.50 -10.44
C ILE A 84 -8.35 -7.54 -9.27
N LEU A 85 -8.97 -7.75 -8.10
CA LEU A 85 -8.73 -6.92 -6.93
C LEU A 85 -7.29 -7.00 -6.46
N SER A 86 -6.74 -8.23 -6.35
CA SER A 86 -5.34 -8.48 -5.96
C SER A 86 -4.37 -7.75 -6.88
N THR A 87 -4.57 -7.86 -8.20
CA THR A 87 -3.73 -7.19 -9.20
C THR A 87 -3.75 -5.67 -9.04
N LYS A 88 -4.94 -5.07 -8.85
CA LYS A 88 -5.08 -3.61 -8.70
C LYS A 88 -4.48 -3.11 -7.38
N LEU A 89 -4.67 -3.84 -6.29
CA LEU A 89 -4.08 -3.48 -4.99
C LEU A 89 -2.55 -3.62 -5.02
N ALA A 90 -2.02 -4.69 -5.62
CA ALA A 90 -0.59 -4.88 -5.80
C ALA A 90 0.03 -3.77 -6.66
N ALA A 91 -0.61 -3.42 -7.78
CA ALA A 91 -0.16 -2.35 -8.68
C ALA A 91 -0.14 -0.97 -7.99
N SER A 92 -0.99 -0.72 -7.00
CA SER A 92 -0.99 0.53 -6.24
C SER A 92 0.28 0.77 -5.43
N ASN A 93 1.03 -0.30 -5.10
CA ASN A 93 2.23 -0.29 -4.25
C ASN A 93 2.02 0.36 -2.86
N LYS A 94 0.77 0.44 -2.38
CA LYS A 94 0.40 1.03 -1.08
C LYS A 94 0.32 0.01 0.05
N PHE A 95 0.36 -1.27 -0.29
CA PHE A 95 0.19 -2.39 0.64
C PHE A 95 1.31 -3.42 0.53
N ILE A 96 1.51 -4.16 1.60
CA ILE A 96 2.08 -5.50 1.59
C ILE A 96 0.90 -6.44 1.48
N LEU A 97 0.63 -6.91 0.25
CA LEU A 97 -0.49 -7.81 -0.01
C LEU A 97 -0.09 -9.24 0.35
N LEU A 98 -0.86 -9.87 1.22
CA LEU A 98 -0.60 -11.22 1.71
C LEU A 98 -1.52 -12.22 1.01
N GLU A 99 -0.93 -13.27 0.44
CA GLU A 99 -1.69 -14.37 -0.15
C GLU A 99 -2.39 -15.20 0.93
N ARG A 100 -3.65 -15.54 0.68
CA ARG A 100 -4.45 -16.41 1.55
C ARG A 100 -5.16 -17.54 0.80
N SER A 101 -5.47 -17.34 -0.47
CA SER A 101 -6.22 -18.29 -1.28
C SER A 101 -5.42 -19.54 -1.61
N ASP A 102 -4.13 -19.38 -1.94
CA ASP A 102 -3.25 -20.46 -2.37
C ASP A 102 -2.24 -20.85 -1.27
N MET A 103 -2.57 -20.56 0.00
CA MET A 103 -1.68 -20.76 1.14
C MET A 103 -1.26 -22.22 1.31
N ASP A 104 -2.17 -23.18 1.06
CA ASP A 104 -1.87 -24.60 1.16
C ASP A 104 -0.84 -25.03 0.11
N THR A 105 -0.91 -24.47 -1.11
CA THR A 105 0.07 -24.72 -2.16
C THR A 105 1.42 -24.14 -1.79
N ILE A 106 1.46 -22.91 -1.25
CA ILE A 106 2.69 -22.25 -0.77
C ILE A 106 3.36 -23.09 0.33
N VAL A 107 2.58 -23.56 1.33
CA VAL A 107 3.07 -24.40 2.42
C VAL A 107 3.62 -25.73 1.88
N ALA A 108 2.97 -26.33 0.88
CA ALA A 108 3.45 -27.57 0.27
C ALA A 108 4.80 -27.36 -0.45
N GLU A 109 5.00 -26.24 -1.13
CA GLU A 109 6.29 -25.92 -1.77
C GLU A 109 7.40 -25.60 -0.75
N LEU A 110 7.07 -24.88 0.34
CA LEU A 110 8.02 -24.63 1.43
C LEU A 110 8.53 -25.92 2.07
N LYS A 111 7.64 -26.90 2.32
CA LYS A 111 8.02 -28.22 2.84
C LYS A 111 8.95 -28.97 1.89
N LYS A 112 8.72 -28.90 0.58
CA LYS A 112 9.61 -29.54 -0.43
C LYS A 112 10.99 -28.91 -0.43
N SER A 113 11.12 -27.61 -0.15
CA SER A 113 12.41 -26.91 -0.04
C SER A 113 13.12 -27.09 1.31
N GLY A 114 12.58 -27.92 2.21
CA GLY A 114 13.17 -28.20 3.53
C GLY A 114 12.89 -27.10 4.59
N ASN A 115 12.04 -26.13 4.27
CA ASN A 115 11.58 -25.10 5.20
C ASN A 115 10.25 -25.53 5.82
N ASP A 116 10.30 -26.02 7.05
CA ASP A 116 9.09 -26.52 7.75
C ASP A 116 8.33 -25.41 8.52
N GLU A 117 8.93 -24.22 8.61
CA GLU A 117 8.33 -23.07 9.28
C GLU A 117 7.62 -22.14 8.30
N SER A 118 6.38 -22.44 7.94
CA SER A 118 5.49 -21.47 7.32
C SER A 118 5.03 -20.44 8.36
N GLN A 119 5.88 -19.47 8.68
CA GLN A 119 5.48 -18.34 9.52
C GLN A 119 4.44 -17.51 8.74
N LYS A 120 3.16 -17.67 9.11
CA LYS A 120 2.07 -16.87 8.54
C LYS A 120 2.13 -15.47 9.11
N ILE A 121 2.44 -14.49 8.26
CA ILE A 121 2.38 -13.08 8.67
C ILE A 121 0.93 -12.70 8.95
N GLY A 122 0.69 -12.06 10.09
CA GLY A 122 -0.59 -11.44 10.40
C GLY A 122 -0.86 -10.25 9.47
N ALA A 123 -2.08 -10.15 8.96
CA ALA A 123 -2.56 -8.95 8.27
C ALA A 123 -3.03 -7.91 9.28
N ASP A 124 -2.88 -6.62 8.94
CA ASP A 124 -3.50 -5.52 9.70
C ASP A 124 -4.98 -5.41 9.35
N TYR A 125 -5.31 -5.65 8.08
CA TYR A 125 -6.67 -5.62 7.55
C TYR A 125 -6.98 -6.83 6.69
N LEU A 126 -8.24 -7.30 6.78
CA LEU A 126 -8.81 -8.27 5.86
C LEU A 126 -9.83 -7.59 4.93
N ILE A 127 -9.76 -7.91 3.65
CA ILE A 127 -10.76 -7.53 2.67
C ILE A 127 -11.66 -8.74 2.40
N VAL A 128 -12.98 -8.50 2.48
CA VAL A 128 -14.00 -9.45 2.09
C VAL A 128 -14.83 -8.82 0.99
N GLY A 129 -14.91 -9.47 -0.17
CA GLY A 129 -15.65 -8.97 -1.33
C GLY A 129 -16.74 -9.92 -1.77
N SER A 130 -17.72 -9.37 -2.49
CA SER A 130 -18.75 -10.14 -3.18
C SER A 130 -19.23 -9.43 -4.44
N ILE A 131 -19.61 -10.22 -5.44
CA ILE A 131 -20.39 -9.74 -6.58
C ILE A 131 -21.85 -9.82 -6.14
N THR A 132 -22.52 -8.66 -6.04
CA THR A 132 -23.88 -8.51 -5.51
C THR A 132 -24.93 -8.45 -6.61
N GLU A 133 -24.56 -7.90 -7.75
CA GLU A 133 -25.41 -7.80 -8.93
C GLU A 133 -24.63 -8.23 -10.18
N PHE A 134 -25.31 -8.91 -11.10
CA PHE A 134 -24.76 -9.21 -12.40
C PHE A 134 -25.88 -9.30 -13.42
N GLY A 135 -25.77 -8.50 -14.48
CA GLY A 135 -26.77 -8.45 -15.55
C GLY A 135 -26.11 -8.39 -16.92
N ARG A 136 -26.77 -8.98 -17.90
CA ARG A 136 -26.38 -8.90 -19.29
C ARG A 136 -27.60 -8.51 -20.16
N LYS A 137 -27.38 -7.58 -21.09
CA LYS A 137 -28.40 -7.08 -21.99
C LYS A 137 -27.84 -6.96 -23.41
N ASP A 138 -28.56 -7.48 -24.36
CA ASP A 138 -28.28 -7.35 -25.79
C ASP A 138 -29.32 -6.43 -26.44
N ILE A 139 -28.83 -5.36 -27.09
CA ILE A 139 -29.67 -4.39 -27.78
C ILE A 139 -29.40 -4.51 -29.30
N GLY A 140 -30.39 -4.98 -30.04
CA GLY A 140 -30.29 -5.11 -31.48
C GLY A 140 -30.92 -3.92 -32.22
N GLU A 141 -30.17 -3.31 -33.16
CA GLU A 141 -30.69 -2.34 -34.10
C GLU A 141 -30.59 -2.90 -35.53
N SER A 142 -31.72 -2.89 -36.28
CA SER A 142 -31.74 -3.30 -37.67
C SER A 142 -32.12 -2.14 -38.56
N LYS A 143 -31.27 -1.83 -39.56
CA LYS A 143 -31.50 -0.87 -40.63
C LYS A 143 -31.53 -1.63 -41.98
N VAL A 144 -32.04 -1.03 -43.04
CA VAL A 144 -32.27 -1.68 -44.34
C VAL A 144 -31.02 -2.42 -44.87
N PHE A 145 -29.82 -1.93 -44.61
CA PHE A 145 -28.59 -2.53 -45.11
C PHE A 145 -27.55 -2.84 -44.00
N SER A 146 -27.92 -2.66 -42.72
CA SER A 146 -27.00 -2.94 -41.60
C SER A 146 -27.75 -3.43 -40.39
N ARG A 147 -27.11 -4.34 -39.66
CA ARG A 147 -27.56 -4.82 -38.37
C ARG A 147 -26.44 -4.59 -37.36
N SER A 148 -26.76 -4.02 -36.21
CA SER A 148 -25.82 -3.92 -35.08
C SER A 148 -26.43 -4.58 -33.85
N VAL A 149 -25.59 -5.23 -33.06
CA VAL A 149 -25.93 -5.76 -31.74
C VAL A 149 -24.96 -5.14 -30.73
N LYS A 150 -25.52 -4.43 -29.77
CA LYS A 150 -24.78 -3.88 -28.64
C LYS A 150 -25.01 -4.81 -27.46
N GLN A 151 -23.92 -5.37 -26.95
CA GLN A 151 -23.92 -6.19 -25.74
C GLN A 151 -23.45 -5.29 -24.55
N ILE A 152 -24.22 -5.32 -23.48
CA ILE A 152 -23.94 -4.56 -22.25
C ILE A 152 -23.89 -5.55 -21.09
N VAL A 153 -22.87 -5.46 -20.27
CA VAL A 153 -22.75 -6.21 -19.00
C VAL A 153 -22.59 -5.24 -17.86
N GLU A 154 -23.39 -5.41 -16.83
CA GLU A 154 -23.36 -4.66 -15.59
C GLU A 154 -22.98 -5.60 -14.45
N ALA A 155 -22.09 -5.13 -13.54
CA ALA A 155 -21.71 -5.86 -12.34
C ALA A 155 -21.71 -4.91 -11.13
N GLY A 156 -22.34 -5.35 -10.04
CA GLY A 156 -22.24 -4.74 -8.71
C GLY A 156 -21.22 -5.49 -7.87
N VAL A 157 -20.33 -4.76 -7.20
CA VAL A 157 -19.31 -5.31 -6.32
C VAL A 157 -19.38 -4.61 -4.98
N SER A 158 -19.50 -5.38 -3.91
CA SER A 158 -19.44 -4.92 -2.52
C SER A 158 -18.16 -5.38 -1.86
N ILE A 159 -17.53 -4.48 -1.09
CA ILE A 159 -16.31 -4.76 -0.32
C ILE A 159 -16.48 -4.30 1.13
N ARG A 160 -15.94 -5.10 2.06
CA ARG A 160 -15.83 -4.78 3.47
C ARG A 160 -14.37 -4.87 3.89
N LEU A 161 -13.90 -3.85 4.63
CA LEU A 161 -12.59 -3.83 5.26
C LEU A 161 -12.75 -4.13 6.74
N ILE A 162 -12.04 -5.14 7.22
CA ILE A 162 -12.10 -5.62 8.61
C ILE A 162 -10.75 -5.36 9.27
N ASP A 163 -10.73 -4.66 10.38
CA ASP A 163 -9.56 -4.53 11.26
C ASP A 163 -9.35 -5.85 12.00
N VAL A 164 -8.19 -6.49 11.76
CA VAL A 164 -7.90 -7.83 12.32
C VAL A 164 -7.78 -7.79 13.84
N SER A 165 -7.28 -6.68 14.40
CA SER A 165 -7.05 -6.56 15.84
C SER A 165 -8.35 -6.53 16.65
N THR A 166 -9.43 -6.04 16.05
CA THR A 166 -10.73 -5.86 16.72
C THR A 166 -11.84 -6.74 16.13
N GLY A 167 -11.66 -7.27 14.92
CA GLY A 167 -12.71 -7.94 14.16
C GLY A 167 -13.79 -6.99 13.62
N GLN A 168 -13.63 -5.68 13.80
CA GLN A 168 -14.61 -4.68 13.40
C GLN A 168 -14.58 -4.41 11.90
N ILE A 169 -15.75 -4.31 11.27
CA ILE A 169 -15.87 -3.74 9.92
C ILE A 169 -15.66 -2.24 10.03
N VAL A 170 -14.55 -1.76 9.45
CA VAL A 170 -14.13 -0.35 9.55
C VAL A 170 -14.51 0.46 8.32
N TYR A 171 -14.88 -0.24 7.25
CA TYR A 171 -15.33 0.34 6.01
C TYR A 171 -16.13 -0.67 5.20
N SER A 172 -17.17 -0.20 4.49
CA SER A 172 -17.95 -0.99 3.53
C SER A 172 -18.45 -0.09 2.42
N GLU A 173 -18.31 -0.54 1.19
CA GLU A 173 -18.80 0.19 0.01
C GLU A 173 -19.21 -0.78 -1.09
N GLU A 174 -20.15 -0.33 -1.93
CA GLU A 174 -20.58 -1.00 -3.13
C GLU A 174 -20.41 -0.08 -4.35
N ALA A 175 -19.94 -0.63 -5.46
CA ALA A 175 -19.83 0.10 -6.72
C ALA A 175 -20.35 -0.75 -7.88
N LYS A 176 -20.89 -0.06 -8.88
CA LYS A 176 -21.34 -0.67 -10.13
C LYS A 176 -20.37 -0.36 -11.25
N GLY A 177 -20.08 -1.38 -12.06
CA GLY A 177 -19.28 -1.30 -13.28
C GLY A 177 -20.10 -1.77 -14.47
N GLU A 178 -19.82 -1.17 -15.62
CA GLU A 178 -20.45 -1.50 -16.89
C GLU A 178 -19.37 -1.70 -17.96
N ALA A 179 -19.59 -2.63 -18.84
CA ALA A 179 -18.81 -2.84 -20.05
C ALA A 179 -19.71 -3.09 -21.23
N GLU A 180 -19.34 -2.54 -22.37
CA GLU A 180 -20.12 -2.71 -23.61
C GLU A 180 -19.23 -3.03 -24.81
N THR A 181 -19.81 -3.74 -25.77
CA THR A 181 -19.25 -3.92 -27.11
C THR A 181 -20.35 -3.79 -28.15
N THR A 182 -19.97 -3.39 -29.35
CA THR A 182 -20.92 -3.24 -30.46
C THR A 182 -20.37 -3.96 -31.67
N ASP A 183 -21.09 -5.00 -32.11
CA ASP A 183 -20.82 -5.73 -33.35
C ASP A 183 -21.69 -5.18 -34.44
N ARG A 184 -21.12 -4.92 -35.61
CA ARG A 184 -21.82 -4.36 -36.76
C ARG A 184 -21.65 -5.25 -37.99
N THR A 185 -22.76 -5.62 -38.61
CA THR A 185 -22.79 -6.33 -39.89
C THR A 185 -23.40 -5.41 -40.96
N VAL A 186 -22.72 -5.24 -42.09
CA VAL A 186 -23.17 -4.44 -43.21
C VAL A 186 -23.31 -5.35 -44.44
N MET A 187 -24.48 -5.34 -45.09
CA MET A 187 -24.80 -6.19 -46.27
C MET A 187 -24.53 -7.69 -46.06
N GLY A 188 -24.74 -8.20 -44.87
CA GLY A 188 -24.46 -9.60 -44.55
C GLY A 188 -22.98 -9.96 -44.40
N LEU A 189 -22.08 -9.00 -44.57
CA LEU A 189 -20.65 -9.13 -44.34
C LEU A 189 -20.31 -8.44 -43.03
N GLY A 190 -19.57 -9.14 -42.14
CA GLY A 190 -19.15 -8.66 -40.83
C GLY A 190 -19.08 -9.80 -39.82
N GLN A 191 -18.53 -9.51 -38.67
CA GLN A 191 -18.48 -10.48 -37.57
C GLN A 191 -19.90 -10.73 -37.05
N LYS A 192 -20.31 -11.99 -36.92
CA LYS A 192 -21.55 -12.32 -36.19
C LYS A 192 -21.35 -11.89 -34.74
N ALA A 193 -22.39 -11.28 -34.16
CA ALA A 193 -22.41 -11.01 -32.73
C ALA A 193 -22.26 -12.35 -31.98
N ASP A 194 -21.04 -12.66 -31.59
CA ASP A 194 -20.73 -13.80 -30.75
C ASP A 194 -20.62 -13.37 -29.31
N TYR A 195 -20.73 -14.31 -28.40
CA TYR A 195 -20.65 -14.05 -26.98
C TYR A 195 -19.23 -13.54 -26.59
N ASP A 196 -19.09 -12.25 -26.23
CA ASP A 196 -17.86 -11.74 -25.70
C ASP A 196 -17.73 -12.06 -24.18
N ALA A 197 -17.04 -13.16 -23.88
CA ALA A 197 -16.80 -13.59 -22.50
C ALA A 197 -15.99 -12.57 -21.69
N THR A 198 -15.22 -11.68 -22.35
CA THR A 198 -14.38 -10.70 -21.67
C THR A 198 -15.17 -9.51 -21.10
N LEU A 199 -16.41 -9.30 -21.54
CA LEU A 199 -17.25 -8.21 -21.01
C LEU A 199 -17.57 -8.36 -19.53
N SER A 200 -17.75 -9.60 -19.06
CA SER A 200 -17.97 -9.87 -17.63
C SER A 200 -16.79 -9.37 -16.78
N ASP A 201 -15.58 -9.68 -17.23
CA ASP A 201 -14.34 -9.27 -16.55
C ASP A 201 -14.15 -7.77 -16.57
N LYS A 202 -14.46 -7.14 -17.70
CA LYS A 202 -14.39 -5.67 -17.85
C LYS A 202 -15.37 -4.97 -16.92
N ALA A 203 -16.61 -5.46 -16.80
CA ALA A 203 -17.63 -4.89 -15.91
C ALA A 203 -17.22 -5.03 -14.44
N ILE A 204 -16.80 -6.24 -14.02
CA ILE A 204 -16.28 -6.48 -12.65
C ILE A 204 -15.05 -5.61 -12.38
N SER A 205 -14.11 -5.54 -13.32
CA SER A 205 -12.91 -4.71 -13.20
C SER A 205 -13.24 -3.22 -13.09
N ALA A 206 -14.26 -2.73 -13.80
CA ALA A 206 -14.71 -1.34 -13.71
C ALA A 206 -15.32 -1.04 -12.33
N ALA A 207 -16.15 -1.96 -11.79
CA ALA A 207 -16.68 -1.83 -10.43
C ALA A 207 -15.55 -1.80 -9.37
N ILE A 208 -14.63 -2.77 -9.43
CA ILE A 208 -13.49 -2.85 -8.50
C ILE A 208 -12.61 -1.61 -8.59
N SER A 209 -12.37 -1.05 -9.78
CA SER A 209 -11.55 0.16 -9.95
C SER A 209 -12.07 1.35 -9.16
N LYS A 210 -13.40 1.49 -9.06
CA LYS A 210 -14.03 2.58 -8.29
C LYS A 210 -13.80 2.41 -6.78
N LEU A 211 -13.64 1.18 -6.29
CA LEU A 211 -13.47 0.86 -4.87
C LEU A 211 -12.02 0.95 -4.41
N VAL A 212 -11.04 0.72 -5.30
CA VAL A 212 -9.61 0.59 -4.92
C VAL A 212 -9.08 1.85 -4.25
N GLU A 213 -9.40 3.04 -4.75
CA GLU A 213 -8.92 4.30 -4.16
C GLU A 213 -9.46 4.50 -2.75
N ASN A 214 -10.74 4.21 -2.54
CA ASN A 214 -11.38 4.32 -1.23
C ASN A 214 -10.84 3.28 -0.23
N ILE A 215 -10.52 2.07 -0.68
CA ILE A 215 -9.83 1.06 0.15
C ILE A 215 -8.47 1.59 0.60
N ILE A 216 -7.67 2.14 -0.33
CA ILE A 216 -6.36 2.70 -0.02
C ILE A 216 -6.51 3.79 1.03
N ASN A 217 -7.41 4.76 0.80
CA ASN A 217 -7.62 5.88 1.71
C ASN A 217 -8.06 5.42 3.10
N ASN A 218 -8.99 4.47 3.20
CA ASN A 218 -9.46 3.95 4.49
C ASN A 218 -8.40 3.15 5.26
N CYS A 219 -7.50 2.44 4.57
CA CYS A 219 -6.37 1.77 5.20
C CYS A 219 -5.30 2.77 5.66
N THR A 220 -4.97 3.78 4.84
CA THR A 220 -3.87 4.71 5.10
C THR A 220 -4.26 5.85 6.04
N ASN A 221 -5.55 6.20 6.14
CA ASN A 221 -6.05 7.22 7.07
C ASN A 221 -5.97 6.84 8.54
N ARG A 222 -5.70 5.58 8.86
CA ARG A 222 -5.44 5.13 10.23
C ARG A 222 -3.94 5.18 10.52
N PRO A 223 -3.51 5.61 11.72
CA PRO A 223 -2.08 5.61 12.06
C PRO A 223 -1.52 4.21 11.92
N TRP A 224 -0.34 4.09 11.32
CA TRP A 224 0.42 2.85 11.33
C TRP A 224 0.82 2.52 12.76
N LYS A 225 0.82 1.22 13.08
CA LYS A 225 1.21 0.71 14.40
C LYS A 225 2.24 -0.40 14.27
N SER A 226 3.13 -0.46 15.24
CA SER A 226 4.07 -1.56 15.43
C SER A 226 4.22 -1.90 16.91
N TYR A 227 4.87 -3.02 17.20
CA TYR A 227 5.01 -3.57 18.53
C TYR A 227 6.48 -3.83 18.84
N PHE A 228 6.82 -3.68 20.11
CA PHE A 228 8.14 -4.08 20.62
C PHE A 228 8.27 -5.59 20.61
N LEU A 229 9.40 -6.08 20.12
CA LEU A 229 9.75 -7.51 20.09
C LEU A 229 10.70 -7.85 21.23
N SER A 230 11.70 -7.00 21.50
CA SER A 230 12.62 -7.11 22.62
C SER A 230 13.11 -5.74 23.10
N ASP A 231 13.56 -5.67 24.36
CA ASP A 231 14.32 -4.58 24.94
C ASP A 231 15.35 -5.21 25.86
N ASP A 232 16.51 -5.57 25.31
CA ASP A 232 17.59 -6.26 25.96
C ASP A 232 18.96 -5.62 25.67
N ASN A 233 20.06 -6.36 25.95
CA ASN A 233 21.42 -5.85 25.74
C ASN A 233 21.77 -5.66 24.26
N ASP A 234 21.07 -6.32 23.33
CA ASP A 234 21.26 -6.19 21.89
C ASP A 234 20.53 -4.95 21.33
N GLY A 235 19.68 -4.31 22.15
CA GLY A 235 18.95 -3.09 21.81
C GLY A 235 17.44 -3.27 21.87
N ILE A 236 16.73 -2.22 21.48
CA ILE A 236 15.28 -2.21 21.42
C ILE A 236 14.85 -2.56 20.00
N ILE A 237 14.14 -3.65 19.85
CA ILE A 237 13.70 -4.17 18.55
C ILE A 237 12.20 -4.03 18.42
N ILE A 238 11.76 -3.54 17.26
CA ILE A 238 10.34 -3.45 16.87
C ILE A 238 10.07 -4.25 15.61
N SER A 239 8.82 -4.66 15.42
CA SER A 239 8.35 -5.33 14.21
C SER A 239 8.27 -4.35 13.03
N GLY A 240 8.65 -4.81 11.82
CA GLY A 240 8.57 -4.04 10.59
C GLY A 240 9.87 -3.39 10.17
N GLY A 241 9.97 -3.08 8.88
CA GLY A 241 11.19 -2.58 8.28
C GLY A 241 10.99 -1.89 6.93
N LYS A 242 11.94 -2.07 6.04
CA LYS A 242 12.01 -1.38 4.72
C LYS A 242 10.79 -1.66 3.84
N SER A 243 10.23 -2.87 3.86
CA SER A 243 9.08 -3.21 3.02
C SER A 243 7.84 -2.39 3.38
N GLN A 244 7.70 -2.05 4.67
CA GLN A 244 6.64 -1.16 5.16
C GLN A 244 6.93 0.32 4.91
N GLY A 245 8.17 0.67 4.56
CA GLY A 245 8.59 2.05 4.29
C GLY A 245 9.28 2.74 5.47
N LEU A 246 9.66 2.01 6.53
CA LEU A 246 10.45 2.55 7.63
C LEU A 246 11.84 2.96 7.14
N LYS A 247 12.30 4.15 7.52
CA LYS A 247 13.59 4.69 7.14
C LYS A 247 14.42 5.04 8.37
N LEU A 248 15.72 4.98 8.20
CA LEU A 248 16.68 5.44 9.20
C LEU A 248 16.40 6.91 9.58
N GLY A 249 16.30 7.19 10.86
CA GLY A 249 16.04 8.53 11.38
C GLY A 249 14.56 8.89 11.54
N ASP A 250 13.61 8.08 11.03
CA ASP A 250 12.18 8.29 11.26
C ASP A 250 11.86 8.24 12.75
N ILE A 251 10.94 9.11 13.19
CA ILE A 251 10.52 9.22 14.58
C ILE A 251 9.06 8.81 14.72
N TYR A 252 8.79 7.99 15.72
CA TYR A 252 7.46 7.44 16.03
C TYR A 252 7.09 7.69 17.49
N GLU A 253 5.80 7.81 17.75
CA GLU A 253 5.26 7.95 19.09
C GLU A 253 5.13 6.59 19.78
N VAL A 254 5.56 6.52 21.04
CA VAL A 254 5.36 5.36 21.91
C VAL A 254 4.13 5.58 22.78
N VAL A 255 3.22 4.62 22.72
CA VAL A 255 1.94 4.68 23.44
C VAL A 255 1.83 3.50 24.38
N GLN A 256 1.57 3.78 25.66
CA GLN A 256 1.13 2.77 26.61
C GLN A 256 -0.33 2.43 26.35
N LYS A 257 -0.64 1.14 26.21
CA LYS A 257 -2.02 0.66 26.04
C LYS A 257 -2.92 1.13 27.17
N GLY A 258 -4.13 1.50 26.83
CA GLY A 258 -5.13 1.86 27.81
C GLY A 258 -5.59 0.64 28.63
N LYS A 259 -6.27 0.92 29.73
CA LYS A 259 -6.85 -0.13 30.59
C LYS A 259 -7.99 -0.82 29.83
N SER A 260 -8.00 -2.14 29.85
CA SER A 260 -9.10 -2.93 29.33
C SER A 260 -10.20 -3.06 30.38
N ILE A 261 -11.43 -2.69 30.02
CA ILE A 261 -12.63 -2.76 30.88
C ILE A 261 -13.66 -3.63 30.17
N ARG A 262 -14.18 -4.61 30.91
CA ARG A 262 -15.24 -5.48 30.40
C ARG A 262 -16.58 -4.71 30.39
N ASN A 263 -17.22 -4.61 29.23
CA ASN A 263 -18.59 -4.09 29.12
C ASN A 263 -19.56 -5.16 29.67
N PRO A 264 -20.33 -4.85 30.72
CA PRO A 264 -21.22 -5.83 31.33
C PRO A 264 -22.42 -6.20 30.44
N GLN A 265 -22.82 -5.32 29.52
CA GLN A 265 -23.95 -5.57 28.60
C GLN A 265 -23.56 -6.50 27.44
N THR A 266 -22.39 -6.29 26.85
CA THR A 266 -21.95 -7.03 25.65
C THR A 266 -20.99 -8.17 25.99
N GLY A 267 -20.43 -8.18 27.19
CA GLY A 267 -19.36 -9.09 27.58
C GLY A 267 -18.01 -8.83 26.91
N MET A 268 -17.94 -7.84 26.02
CA MET A 268 -16.72 -7.49 25.28
C MET A 268 -15.79 -6.61 26.11
N ASN A 269 -14.49 -6.74 25.88
CA ASN A 269 -13.51 -5.84 26.46
C ASN A 269 -13.43 -4.56 25.65
N ILE A 270 -13.49 -3.42 26.34
CA ILE A 270 -13.27 -2.08 25.78
C ILE A 270 -11.89 -1.64 26.23
N GLU A 271 -11.01 -1.35 25.28
CA GLU A 271 -9.71 -0.76 25.57
C GLU A 271 -9.87 0.77 25.63
N LEU A 272 -9.51 1.35 26.77
CA LEU A 272 -9.49 2.80 26.92
C LEU A 272 -8.36 3.40 26.06
N PRO A 273 -8.46 4.71 25.72
CA PRO A 273 -7.40 5.38 24.99
C PRO A 273 -6.04 5.21 25.67
N GLY A 274 -5.02 4.86 24.88
CA GLY A 274 -3.66 4.77 25.35
C GLY A 274 -3.06 6.15 25.66
N LYS A 275 -1.98 6.16 26.44
CA LYS A 275 -1.25 7.38 26.82
C LYS A 275 0.09 7.42 26.08
N SER A 276 0.42 8.55 25.47
CA SER A 276 1.76 8.82 24.95
C SER A 276 2.77 8.86 26.10
N VAL A 277 3.84 8.08 25.97
CA VAL A 277 4.88 7.95 27.01
C VAL A 277 6.28 8.26 26.51
N GLY A 278 6.44 8.48 25.21
CA GLY A 278 7.74 8.81 24.63
C GLY A 278 7.75 8.80 23.12
N LYS A 279 8.96 8.94 22.57
CA LYS A 279 9.23 8.82 21.14
C LYS A 279 10.46 7.97 20.91
N VAL A 280 10.46 7.23 19.82
CA VAL A 280 11.58 6.42 19.35
C VAL A 280 12.00 6.84 17.95
N LYS A 281 13.28 6.72 17.66
CA LYS A 281 13.90 6.96 16.36
C LYS A 281 14.40 5.63 15.81
N ILE A 282 14.20 5.41 14.50
CA ILE A 282 14.77 4.26 13.81
C ILE A 282 16.27 4.44 13.63
N ASP A 283 17.06 3.53 14.19
CA ASP A 283 18.51 3.52 14.07
C ASP A 283 19.01 2.52 13.03
N PHE A 284 18.27 1.44 12.81
CA PHE A 284 18.61 0.40 11.84
C PHE A 284 17.36 -0.35 11.40
N THR A 285 17.37 -0.86 10.16
CA THR A 285 16.34 -1.78 9.64
C THR A 285 17.01 -3.02 9.08
N GLY A 286 16.59 -4.19 9.51
CA GLY A 286 17.10 -5.50 9.11
C GLY A 286 16.02 -6.43 8.58
N GLY A 287 16.44 -7.60 8.08
CA GLY A 287 15.56 -8.58 7.44
C GLY A 287 15.36 -8.33 5.94
N ASP A 288 15.14 -9.41 5.20
CA ASP A 288 15.08 -9.39 3.74
C ASP A 288 13.66 -9.57 3.20
N THR A 289 12.75 -9.97 4.07
CA THR A 289 11.35 -10.24 3.71
C THR A 289 10.40 -9.63 4.73
N PRO A 290 9.15 -9.28 4.36
CA PRO A 290 8.18 -8.75 5.30
C PRO A 290 7.92 -9.65 6.53
N GLN A 291 8.32 -10.93 6.48
CA GLN A 291 8.19 -11.90 7.56
C GLN A 291 9.24 -11.73 8.64
N ASN A 292 10.48 -11.47 8.25
CA ASN A 292 11.64 -11.38 9.14
C ASN A 292 12.16 -9.95 9.32
N GLU A 293 11.46 -8.95 8.76
CA GLU A 293 11.83 -7.56 8.94
C GLU A 293 11.64 -7.10 10.38
N PHE A 294 12.65 -6.41 10.87
CA PHE A 294 12.66 -5.72 12.15
C PHE A 294 13.37 -4.37 12.02
N SER A 295 13.15 -3.51 13.01
CA SER A 295 13.92 -2.28 13.15
C SER A 295 14.45 -2.15 14.56
N MET A 296 15.68 -1.65 14.68
CA MET A 296 16.25 -1.24 15.96
C MET A 296 15.94 0.23 16.18
N VAL A 297 15.58 0.55 17.40
CA VAL A 297 15.17 1.91 17.77
C VAL A 297 15.87 2.38 19.04
N SER A 298 16.05 3.70 19.16
CA SER A 298 16.44 4.36 20.39
C SER A 298 15.38 5.36 20.84
N PHE A 299 15.20 5.49 22.15
CA PHE A 299 14.33 6.52 22.69
C PHE A 299 14.97 7.90 22.49
N THR A 300 14.21 8.83 21.91
CA THR A 300 14.55 10.25 21.88
C THR A 300 13.87 11.00 23.03
N GLU A 301 12.73 10.51 23.49
CA GLU A 301 11.98 11.04 24.61
C GLU A 301 11.30 9.90 25.37
N GLY A 302 11.24 9.97 26.71
CA GLY A 302 10.54 9.01 27.55
C GLY A 302 11.24 7.66 27.68
N SER A 303 10.49 6.65 28.11
CA SER A 303 10.96 5.26 28.29
C SER A 303 9.76 4.31 28.46
N ILE A 304 10.04 3.00 28.41
CA ILE A 304 9.05 1.96 28.70
C ILE A 304 9.52 1.08 29.86
N ASP A 305 8.58 0.34 30.45
CA ASP A 305 8.90 -0.73 31.38
C ASP A 305 9.36 -1.97 30.60
N LYS A 306 10.65 -2.31 30.72
CA LYS A 306 11.30 -3.42 30.02
C LYS A 306 10.68 -4.77 30.34
N GLN A 307 10.12 -4.95 31.54
CA GLN A 307 9.48 -6.19 31.95
C GLN A 307 8.10 -6.38 31.31
N ASN A 308 7.48 -5.28 30.87
CA ASN A 308 6.11 -5.24 30.36
C ASN A 308 6.02 -4.60 28.97
N ILE A 309 6.96 -4.90 28.07
CA ILE A 309 7.02 -4.31 26.72
C ILE A 309 5.72 -4.50 25.93
N ASN A 310 4.99 -5.59 26.16
CA ASN A 310 3.71 -5.89 25.53
C ASN A 310 2.58 -4.90 25.88
N ASN A 311 2.77 -4.06 26.91
CA ASN A 311 1.83 -2.99 27.26
C ASN A 311 2.02 -1.74 26.43
N TYR A 312 2.96 -1.74 25.52
CA TYR A 312 3.27 -0.59 24.67
C TYR A 312 3.15 -0.95 23.19
N TYR A 313 2.93 0.07 22.38
CA TYR A 313 3.00 0.00 20.93
C TYR A 313 3.53 1.31 20.38
N ILE A 314 3.97 1.25 19.13
CA ILE A 314 4.50 2.41 18.40
C ILE A 314 3.47 2.81 17.36
N LYS A 315 3.28 4.09 17.16
CA LYS A 315 2.42 4.61 16.10
C LYS A 315 3.04 5.79 15.37
N GLU A 316 2.58 5.98 14.16
CA GLU A 316 2.88 7.12 13.31
C GLU A 316 2.43 8.43 13.99
N ILE A 317 3.31 9.46 13.98
CA ILE A 317 2.99 10.82 14.43
C ILE A 317 2.26 11.52 13.29
N ARG A 318 1.08 12.05 13.56
CA ARG A 318 0.24 12.79 12.59
C ARG A 318 0.02 14.22 13.03
#